data_affa1204c7939b3570d9f7617f4e6720
#
_entry.id   affa1204c7939b3570d9f7617f4e6720
#
_cell.length_a   1.000
_cell.length_b   1.000
_cell.length_c   1.000
_cell.angle_alpha   90.00
_cell.angle_beta   90.00
_cell.angle_gamma   90.00
#
_symmetry.space_group_name_H-M   'P 1'
#
loop_
_entity.id
_entity.type
_entity.pdbx_description
1 polymer ?
#
loop_
_entity_poly.entity_id
_entity_poly.type
_entity_poly.pdbx_seq_one_letter_code
_entity_poly.pdbx_strand_id
1 'polypeptide(L)'
;RDVYKRQELPVAALAEEILGEGEGQVRALVTVAGNPVLSTPNGRRLEQALDGLEFMLSIDLYINETTRYADLILPPTAPLEHDHYDTTFNVFAVRNVTRFNEAVLPRPEGALHDWEIFVGLARAFAARNGLELKPTLEPQQMIDLGLRAGAYGDRSEHRLSLATLREHPHGIDLGPLRPNLAPRLKTADQRIQAAPPLFVDDLQRFAAQPLPASGQLLLIGRRHVRSNNSWMHNYHRLVKGKPRHQLLMHPRDLEGRGLVDGQRVRVRSRVGSVEVEVAASSEMMPGVVSLPHGWGHARPGVQLAIARAQAGVSANDLTDERHLDLLSGNAALNGLPVEVEAA
;
A
#
# COMPACT_ATOMS: atom_id res chain seq x y z
N ARG A 1 -3.87 -17.15 16.76
CA ARG A 1 -3.91 -15.73 17.20
C ARG A 1 -2.75 -15.38 18.15
N ASP A 2 -2.36 -16.23 19.06
CA ASP A 2 -1.26 -15.90 20.01
C ASP A 2 0.12 -15.75 19.37
N VAL A 3 0.35 -16.38 18.25
CA VAL A 3 1.62 -16.33 17.50
C VAL A 3 1.86 -14.94 16.89
N TYR A 4 0.82 -14.16 16.66
CA TYR A 4 0.84 -12.93 15.88
C TYR A 4 0.88 -11.64 16.69
N LYS A 5 1.02 -11.69 18.01
CA LYS A 5 1.05 -10.47 18.88
C LYS A 5 2.13 -9.43 18.52
N ARG A 6 3.05 -9.76 17.62
CA ARG A 6 4.12 -8.86 17.14
C ARG A 6 4.40 -9.02 15.64
N GLN A 7 3.46 -9.56 14.87
CA GLN A 7 3.61 -9.82 13.43
C GLN A 7 2.53 -9.09 12.64
N GLU A 8 2.78 -8.92 11.36
CA GLU A 8 1.79 -8.43 10.41
C GLU A 8 0.72 -9.50 10.16
N LEU A 9 -0.53 -9.08 10.07
CA LEU A 9 -1.65 -9.93 9.72
C LEU A 9 -2.04 -9.71 8.25
N PRO A 10 -2.54 -10.74 7.54
CA PRO A 10 -3.06 -10.58 6.20
C PRO A 10 -4.19 -9.55 6.14
N VAL A 11 -3.99 -8.48 5.39
CA VAL A 11 -5.00 -7.41 5.26
C VAL A 11 -6.29 -7.89 4.59
N ALA A 12 -6.24 -8.97 3.81
CA ALA A 12 -7.42 -9.60 3.23
C ALA A 12 -8.41 -10.13 4.30
N ALA A 13 -7.91 -10.44 5.49
CA ALA A 13 -8.75 -10.86 6.62
C ALA A 13 -9.34 -9.69 7.43
N LEU A 14 -8.94 -8.43 7.15
CA LEU A 14 -9.33 -7.28 7.96
C LEU A 14 -10.85 -7.12 8.09
N ALA A 15 -11.57 -7.19 6.97
CA ALA A 15 -13.03 -7.10 6.99
C ALA A 15 -13.68 -8.25 7.79
N GLU A 16 -13.14 -9.47 7.70
CA GLU A 16 -13.63 -10.63 8.45
C GLU A 16 -13.36 -10.47 9.95
N GLU A 17 -12.18 -9.98 10.33
CA GLU A 17 -11.81 -9.76 11.75
C GLU A 17 -12.60 -8.63 12.39
N ILE A 18 -13.10 -7.67 11.62
CA ILE A 18 -14.01 -6.62 12.11
C ILE A 18 -15.45 -7.13 12.20
N LEU A 19 -15.94 -7.84 11.17
CA LEU A 19 -17.32 -8.31 11.07
C LEU A 19 -17.59 -9.56 11.93
N GLY A 20 -16.55 -10.33 12.25
CA GLY A 20 -16.67 -11.57 13.01
C GLY A 20 -16.94 -11.30 14.49
N GLU A 21 -18.11 -11.65 14.97
CA GLU A 21 -18.49 -11.51 16.39
C GLU A 21 -17.71 -12.47 17.29
N GLY A 22 -17.48 -12.07 18.54
CA GLY A 22 -16.89 -12.89 19.57
C GLY A 22 -15.52 -12.43 20.09
N GLU A 23 -14.86 -13.31 20.84
CA GLU A 23 -13.56 -12.99 21.43
C GLU A 23 -12.50 -12.71 20.35
N GLY A 24 -11.83 -11.57 20.49
CA GLY A 24 -10.79 -11.10 19.56
C GLY A 24 -11.31 -10.40 18.32
N GLN A 25 -12.59 -10.02 18.28
CA GLN A 25 -13.12 -9.13 17.25
C GLN A 25 -12.35 -7.80 17.23
N VAL A 26 -12.03 -7.29 16.05
CA VAL A 26 -11.46 -5.94 15.89
C VAL A 26 -12.59 -4.93 16.00
N ARG A 27 -12.60 -4.15 17.08
CA ARG A 27 -13.64 -3.16 17.40
C ARG A 27 -13.18 -1.73 17.19
N ALA A 28 -11.86 -1.51 17.14
CA ALA A 28 -11.27 -0.21 16.85
C ALA A 28 -10.13 -0.34 15.84
N LEU A 29 -9.95 0.68 15.00
CA LEU A 29 -8.92 0.72 13.98
C LEU A 29 -8.19 2.07 13.99
N VAL A 30 -6.88 2.03 13.85
CA VAL A 30 -6.06 3.20 13.55
C VAL A 30 -5.46 3.03 12.16
N THR A 31 -5.73 3.96 11.25
CA THR A 31 -5.09 3.99 9.93
C THR A 31 -4.04 5.10 9.85
N VAL A 32 -2.92 4.82 9.19
CA VAL A 32 -1.83 5.77 9.00
C VAL A 32 -1.50 5.86 7.52
N ALA A 33 -1.80 7.00 6.92
CA ALA A 33 -1.48 7.33 5.53
C ALA A 33 -1.86 6.24 4.51
N GLY A 34 -2.90 5.46 4.79
CA GLY A 34 -3.34 4.34 3.96
C GLY A 34 -4.78 4.49 3.48
N ASN A 35 -5.08 3.92 2.31
CA ASN A 35 -6.43 3.86 1.78
C ASN A 35 -6.83 2.40 1.47
N PRO A 36 -7.02 1.56 2.51
CA PRO A 36 -7.32 0.15 2.35
C PRO A 36 -8.61 -0.12 1.57
N VAL A 37 -9.61 0.74 1.61
CA VAL A 37 -10.83 0.59 0.79
C VAL A 37 -10.51 0.49 -0.70
N LEU A 38 -9.48 1.20 -1.20
CA LEU A 38 -9.04 1.13 -2.59
C LEU A 38 -7.86 0.19 -2.83
N SER A 39 -7.16 -0.27 -1.79
CA SER A 39 -5.92 -1.03 -1.95
C SER A 39 -6.00 -2.50 -1.51
N THR A 40 -7.08 -2.91 -0.85
CA THR A 40 -7.30 -4.29 -0.39
C THR A 40 -8.42 -4.96 -1.17
N PRO A 41 -8.50 -6.30 -1.19
CA PRO A 41 -9.56 -6.99 -1.92
C PRO A 41 -10.93 -6.72 -1.31
N ASN A 42 -11.95 -6.77 -2.16
CA ASN A 42 -13.36 -6.57 -1.81
C ASN A 42 -13.59 -5.27 -1.01
N GLY A 43 -13.22 -4.13 -1.62
CA GLY A 43 -13.32 -2.82 -0.97
C GLY A 43 -14.71 -2.53 -0.40
N ARG A 44 -15.77 -3.02 -1.04
CA ARG A 44 -17.14 -2.82 -0.54
C ARG A 44 -17.44 -3.59 0.75
N ARG A 45 -16.92 -4.80 0.90
CA ARG A 45 -17.02 -5.54 2.15
C ARG A 45 -16.23 -4.85 3.26
N LEU A 46 -15.06 -4.30 2.93
CA LEU A 46 -14.30 -3.52 3.90
C LEU A 46 -15.06 -2.24 4.31
N GLU A 47 -15.73 -1.54 3.39
CA GLU A 47 -16.58 -0.39 3.74
C GLU A 47 -17.66 -0.75 4.75
N GLN A 48 -18.35 -1.89 4.56
CA GLN A 48 -19.35 -2.39 5.52
C GLN A 48 -18.71 -2.69 6.88
N ALA A 49 -17.50 -3.23 6.90
CA ALA A 49 -16.79 -3.50 8.13
C ALA A 49 -16.40 -2.20 8.87
N LEU A 50 -15.87 -1.21 8.15
CA LEU A 50 -15.48 0.07 8.73
C LEU A 50 -16.66 0.86 9.32
N ASP A 51 -17.82 0.79 8.66
CA ASP A 51 -19.06 1.43 9.13
C ASP A 51 -19.57 0.84 10.48
N GLY A 52 -19.19 -0.41 10.77
CA GLY A 52 -19.55 -1.11 12.00
C GLY A 52 -18.51 -1.01 13.14
N LEU A 53 -17.41 -0.29 12.97
CA LEU A 53 -16.41 -0.12 14.03
C LEU A 53 -16.95 0.73 15.18
N GLU A 54 -16.56 0.41 16.40
CA GLU A 54 -16.89 1.23 17.57
C GLU A 54 -16.09 2.52 17.65
N PHE A 55 -14.87 2.50 17.08
CA PHE A 55 -14.02 3.68 17.00
C PHE A 55 -13.00 3.55 15.86
N MET A 56 -12.85 4.58 15.06
CA MET A 56 -11.82 4.66 14.03
C MET A 56 -11.08 5.99 14.11
N LEU A 57 -9.73 5.90 14.16
CA LEU A 57 -8.84 7.06 14.08
C LEU A 57 -8.02 6.96 12.80
N SER A 58 -7.90 8.07 12.08
CA SER A 58 -7.07 8.16 10.88
C SER A 58 -6.02 9.26 11.02
N ILE A 59 -4.76 8.93 10.76
CA ILE A 59 -3.67 9.90 10.59
C ILE A 59 -3.49 10.06 9.09
N ASP A 60 -4.09 11.09 8.52
CA ASP A 60 -4.13 11.30 7.07
C ASP A 60 -4.40 12.78 6.74
N LEU A 61 -4.03 13.21 5.54
CA LEU A 61 -4.20 14.56 5.05
C LEU A 61 -5.56 14.81 4.38
N TYR A 62 -6.31 13.77 4.04
CA TYR A 62 -7.54 13.86 3.27
C TYR A 62 -8.68 13.05 3.88
N ILE A 63 -9.93 13.50 3.60
CA ILE A 63 -11.12 12.68 3.76
C ILE A 63 -11.30 11.88 2.47
N ASN A 64 -10.72 10.67 2.45
CA ASN A 64 -10.72 9.74 1.34
C ASN A 64 -11.72 8.59 1.55
N GLU A 65 -11.66 7.54 0.72
CA GLU A 65 -12.58 6.40 0.75
C GLU A 65 -12.53 5.62 2.05
N THR A 66 -11.42 5.65 2.76
CA THR A 66 -11.21 4.99 4.05
C THR A 66 -11.47 5.95 5.21
N THR A 67 -10.82 7.11 5.21
CA THR A 67 -10.84 8.03 6.36
C THR A 67 -12.20 8.69 6.58
N ARG A 68 -13.12 8.65 5.61
CA ARG A 68 -14.50 9.12 5.78
C ARG A 68 -15.31 8.32 6.82
N TYR A 69 -14.81 7.15 7.24
CA TYR A 69 -15.39 6.33 8.32
C TYR A 69 -14.78 6.64 9.69
N ALA A 70 -13.73 7.45 9.73
CA ALA A 70 -13.06 7.76 11.00
C ALA A 70 -13.86 8.73 11.85
N ASP A 71 -13.97 8.44 13.15
CA ASP A 71 -14.52 9.34 14.17
C ASP A 71 -13.59 10.53 14.41
N LEU A 72 -12.29 10.31 14.23
CA LEU A 72 -11.26 11.33 14.39
C LEU A 72 -10.20 11.23 13.28
N ILE A 73 -9.93 12.35 12.62
CA ILE A 73 -8.83 12.48 11.67
C ILE A 73 -7.82 13.47 12.23
N LEU A 74 -6.56 13.04 12.33
CA LEU A 74 -5.44 13.86 12.78
C LEU A 74 -4.51 14.11 11.60
N PRO A 75 -4.59 15.28 10.95
CA PRO A 75 -3.74 15.58 9.82
C PRO A 75 -2.31 15.89 10.28
N PRO A 76 -1.30 15.12 9.81
CA PRO A 76 0.10 15.43 10.06
C PRO A 76 0.61 16.54 9.14
N THR A 77 1.85 17.01 9.39
CA THR A 77 2.53 17.89 8.46
C THR A 77 2.74 17.23 7.10
N ALA A 78 2.69 18.03 6.03
CA ALA A 78 2.96 17.56 4.68
C ALA A 78 4.46 17.23 4.48
N PRO A 79 4.82 16.39 3.48
CA PRO A 79 6.21 15.92 3.29
C PRO A 79 7.27 16.99 3.13
N LEU A 80 6.93 18.21 2.69
CA LEU A 80 7.90 19.32 2.59
C LEU A 80 7.98 20.19 3.85
N GLU A 81 7.14 19.93 4.85
CA GLU A 81 7.04 20.66 6.12
C GLU A 81 7.78 19.96 7.26
N HIS A 82 8.43 18.84 6.99
CA HIS A 82 9.26 18.11 7.96
C HIS A 82 10.55 17.58 7.33
N ASP A 83 11.51 17.29 8.20
CA ASP A 83 12.78 16.70 7.81
C ASP A 83 12.60 15.25 7.33
N HIS A 84 13.51 14.81 6.48
CA HIS A 84 13.50 13.43 5.99
C HIS A 84 14.90 12.82 5.99
N TYR A 85 15.00 11.62 6.57
CA TYR A 85 16.14 10.72 6.44
C TYR A 85 15.64 9.35 6.01
N ASP A 86 16.12 8.87 4.87
CA ASP A 86 15.68 7.58 4.34
C ASP A 86 16.40 6.42 5.06
N THR A 87 15.64 5.65 5.81
CA THR A 87 16.13 4.46 6.50
C THR A 87 15.86 3.16 5.74
N THR A 88 15.10 3.21 4.63
CA THR A 88 14.56 2.02 3.96
C THR A 88 15.00 1.92 2.50
N PHE A 89 14.80 2.97 1.71
CA PHE A 89 14.96 2.90 0.26
C PHE A 89 16.40 3.09 -0.23
N ASN A 90 17.30 3.55 0.62
CA ASN A 90 18.73 3.62 0.29
C ASN A 90 19.34 2.27 -0.12
N VAL A 91 18.71 1.14 0.25
CA VAL A 91 19.12 -0.20 -0.20
C VAL A 91 19.00 -0.40 -1.72
N PHE A 92 18.20 0.41 -2.40
CA PHE A 92 18.04 0.37 -3.86
C PHE A 92 18.96 1.35 -4.60
N ALA A 93 19.76 2.13 -3.88
CA ALA A 93 20.72 3.03 -4.49
C ALA A 93 21.83 2.24 -5.21
N VAL A 94 22.32 2.76 -6.33
CA VAL A 94 23.39 2.13 -7.13
C VAL A 94 24.78 2.25 -6.47
N ARG A 95 24.90 3.03 -5.40
CA ARG A 95 26.07 3.21 -4.55
C ARG A 95 25.63 3.35 -3.10
N ASN A 96 26.56 3.14 -2.15
CA ASN A 96 26.30 3.49 -0.76
C ASN A 96 26.28 5.01 -0.62
N VAL A 97 25.10 5.57 -0.44
CA VAL A 97 24.90 7.02 -0.26
C VAL A 97 24.04 7.28 0.96
N THR A 98 24.24 8.43 1.57
CA THR A 98 23.39 8.88 2.67
C THR A 98 23.14 10.38 2.56
N ARG A 99 21.96 10.82 2.93
CA ARG A 99 21.55 12.22 2.87
C ARG A 99 20.49 12.51 3.91
N PHE A 100 20.61 13.67 4.54
CA PHE A 100 19.54 14.28 5.35
C PHE A 100 18.93 15.43 4.58
N ASN A 101 17.61 15.52 4.54
CA ASN A 101 16.89 16.61 3.91
C ASN A 101 16.14 17.37 4.99
N GLU A 102 16.43 18.64 5.12
CA GLU A 102 15.67 19.52 6.01
C GLU A 102 14.33 19.92 5.38
N ALA A 103 13.38 20.32 6.20
CA ALA A 103 12.10 20.85 5.75
C ALA A 103 12.31 22.01 4.76
N VAL A 104 11.54 22.02 3.68
CA VAL A 104 11.59 23.06 2.64
C VAL A 104 10.59 24.18 2.95
N LEU A 105 9.46 23.82 3.55
CA LEU A 105 8.40 24.74 3.94
C LEU A 105 8.34 24.85 5.47
N PRO A 106 7.96 26.01 5.99
CA PRO A 106 7.74 26.16 7.43
C PRO A 106 6.57 25.30 7.88
N ARG A 107 6.68 24.75 9.08
CA ARG A 107 5.59 24.02 9.73
C ARG A 107 4.42 24.96 9.98
N PRO A 108 3.19 24.62 9.57
CA PRO A 108 2.01 25.42 9.90
C PRO A 108 1.78 25.47 11.42
N GLU A 109 1.26 26.62 11.87
CA GLU A 109 0.94 26.81 13.29
C GLU A 109 -0.07 25.73 13.76
N GLY A 110 0.22 25.09 14.89
CA GLY A 110 -0.62 24.03 15.47
C GLY A 110 -0.56 22.67 14.77
N ALA A 111 0.11 22.55 13.61
CA ALA A 111 0.29 21.24 12.96
C ALA A 111 1.26 20.37 13.75
N LEU A 112 1.00 19.06 13.77
CA LEU A 112 1.85 18.06 14.42
C LEU A 112 2.53 17.18 13.36
N HIS A 113 3.75 16.79 13.63
CA HIS A 113 4.38 15.69 12.85
C HIS A 113 3.78 14.33 13.24
N ASP A 114 3.84 13.35 12.37
CA ASP A 114 3.34 11.98 12.66
C ASP A 114 3.84 11.45 14.00
N TRP A 115 5.14 11.58 14.27
CA TRP A 115 5.72 11.09 15.53
C TRP A 115 5.18 11.81 16.78
N GLU A 116 4.85 13.10 16.69
CA GLU A 116 4.25 13.86 17.79
C GLU A 116 2.82 13.39 18.07
N ILE A 117 2.06 13.09 17.00
CA ILE A 117 0.73 12.49 17.10
C ILE A 117 0.83 11.15 17.84
N PHE A 118 1.74 10.26 17.44
CA PHE A 118 1.94 8.98 18.11
C PHE A 118 2.35 9.12 19.59
N VAL A 119 3.26 10.04 19.89
CA VAL A 119 3.65 10.33 21.28
C VAL A 119 2.48 10.86 22.09
N GLY A 120 1.66 11.75 21.50
CA GLY A 120 0.43 12.26 22.10
C GLY A 120 -0.57 11.16 22.42
N LEU A 121 -0.84 10.28 21.47
CA LEU A 121 -1.71 9.12 21.64
C LEU A 121 -1.18 8.15 22.71
N ALA A 122 0.13 7.86 22.69
CA ALA A 122 0.75 7.01 23.71
C ALA A 122 0.63 7.61 25.12
N ARG A 123 0.82 8.92 25.27
CA ARG A 123 0.64 9.64 26.55
C ARG A 123 -0.81 9.57 27.04
N ALA A 124 -1.76 9.82 26.14
CA ALA A 124 -3.20 9.74 26.50
C ALA A 124 -3.59 8.32 26.94
N PHE A 125 -3.12 7.31 26.22
CA PHE A 125 -3.33 5.91 26.58
C PHE A 125 -2.70 5.55 27.91
N ALA A 126 -1.46 5.94 28.14
CA ALA A 126 -0.74 5.67 29.38
C ALA A 126 -1.42 6.34 30.59
N ALA A 127 -1.78 7.62 30.46
CA ALA A 127 -2.48 8.36 31.52
C ALA A 127 -3.80 7.67 31.91
N ARG A 128 -4.57 7.20 30.92
CA ARG A 128 -5.84 6.51 31.18
C ARG A 128 -5.65 5.15 31.86
N ASN A 129 -4.53 4.48 31.61
CA ASN A 129 -4.26 3.13 32.14
C ASN A 129 -3.30 3.13 33.34
N GLY A 130 -2.93 4.30 33.88
CA GLY A 130 -1.99 4.40 35.00
C GLY A 130 -0.58 3.90 34.68
N LEU A 131 -0.16 3.99 33.39
CA LEU A 131 1.15 3.56 32.94
C LEU A 131 2.13 4.75 32.90
N GLU A 132 3.36 4.50 33.28
CA GLU A 132 4.46 5.46 33.14
C GLU A 132 5.15 5.26 31.77
N LEU A 133 5.23 6.34 31.00
CA LEU A 133 5.98 6.34 29.74
C LEU A 133 7.41 6.80 29.98
N LYS A 134 8.37 6.06 29.42
CA LYS A 134 9.75 6.52 29.34
C LYS A 134 9.86 7.72 28.38
N PRO A 135 10.79 8.65 28.64
CA PRO A 135 11.06 9.74 27.72
C PRO A 135 11.36 9.20 26.30
N THR A 136 10.74 9.79 25.30
CA THR A 136 10.96 9.43 23.90
C THR A 136 12.00 10.37 23.30
N LEU A 137 12.99 9.82 22.63
CA LEU A 137 13.93 10.60 21.83
C LEU A 137 13.22 11.18 20.60
N GLU A 138 13.59 12.38 20.24
CA GLU A 138 13.12 12.96 18.97
C GLU A 138 13.76 12.24 17.77
N PRO A 139 13.10 12.20 16.59
CA PRO A 139 13.61 11.51 15.41
C PRO A 139 15.05 11.90 15.04
N GLN A 140 15.38 13.18 15.10
CA GLN A 140 16.74 13.65 14.80
C GLN A 140 17.79 13.08 15.77
N GLN A 141 17.46 12.98 17.07
CA GLN A 141 18.34 12.36 18.06
C GLN A 141 18.53 10.86 17.78
N MET A 142 17.45 10.16 17.40
CA MET A 142 17.51 8.75 17.02
C MET A 142 18.36 8.53 15.76
N ILE A 143 18.21 9.40 14.76
CA ILE A 143 19.03 9.38 13.53
C ILE A 143 20.50 9.58 13.88
N ASP A 144 20.85 10.61 14.66
CA ASP A 144 22.23 10.90 15.04
C ASP A 144 22.88 9.72 15.80
N LEU A 145 22.18 9.17 16.78
CA LEU A 145 22.64 7.98 17.51
C LEU A 145 22.84 6.77 16.58
N GLY A 146 21.91 6.55 15.66
CA GLY A 146 22.02 5.46 14.68
C GLY A 146 23.18 5.64 13.71
N LEU A 147 23.41 6.86 13.23
CA LEU A 147 24.53 7.19 12.35
C LEU A 147 25.86 6.95 13.06
N ARG A 148 26.02 7.47 14.28
CA ARG A 148 27.25 7.33 15.08
C ARG A 148 27.55 5.88 15.45
N ALA A 149 26.54 5.11 15.80
CA ALA A 149 26.69 3.69 16.15
C ALA A 149 26.88 2.77 14.93
N GLY A 150 26.53 3.23 13.74
CA GLY A 150 26.56 2.47 12.49
C GLY A 150 27.96 2.22 11.94
N ALA A 151 28.03 1.45 10.86
CA ALA A 151 29.29 1.03 10.24
C ALA A 151 30.17 2.20 9.73
N TYR A 152 29.54 3.34 9.43
CA TYR A 152 30.20 4.55 8.95
C TYR A 152 30.28 5.66 10.01
N GLY A 153 29.92 5.35 11.27
CA GLY A 153 29.88 6.29 12.39
C GLY A 153 31.22 6.51 13.09
N ASP A 154 31.21 6.69 14.41
CA ASP A 154 32.34 7.13 15.22
C ASP A 154 33.58 6.27 15.10
N ARG A 155 33.45 4.99 14.74
CA ARG A 155 34.56 4.04 14.57
C ARG A 155 35.12 3.97 13.14
N SER A 156 34.60 4.76 12.22
CA SER A 156 35.02 4.79 10.82
C SER A 156 35.71 6.12 10.48
N GLU A 157 36.42 6.15 9.36
CA GLU A 157 36.98 7.37 8.78
C GLU A 157 35.94 8.42 8.43
N HIS A 158 34.71 7.98 8.07
CA HIS A 158 33.60 8.86 7.68
C HIS A 158 33.00 9.63 8.85
N ARG A 159 33.07 9.10 10.09
CA ARG A 159 32.51 9.70 11.31
C ARG A 159 31.12 10.29 11.11
N LEU A 160 30.23 9.52 10.46
CA LEU A 160 28.88 9.98 10.16
C LEU A 160 28.12 10.36 11.43
N SER A 161 27.53 11.54 11.36
CA SER A 161 26.62 12.10 12.34
C SER A 161 25.57 12.94 11.60
N LEU A 162 24.53 13.36 12.28
CA LEU A 162 23.55 14.27 11.68
C LEU A 162 24.20 15.63 11.35
N ALA A 163 25.12 16.10 12.19
CA ALA A 163 25.90 17.32 11.92
C ALA A 163 26.70 17.19 10.61
N THR A 164 27.42 16.09 10.43
CA THR A 164 28.17 15.81 9.18
C THR A 164 27.27 15.82 7.95
N LEU A 165 26.05 15.24 8.05
CA LEU A 165 25.11 15.25 6.92
C LEU A 165 24.58 16.64 6.59
N ARG A 166 24.38 17.51 7.59
CA ARG A 166 23.99 18.90 7.40
C ARG A 166 25.03 19.75 6.69
N GLU A 167 26.31 19.46 6.94
CA GLU A 167 27.42 20.08 6.22
C GLU A 167 27.49 19.63 4.74
N HIS A 168 26.82 18.52 4.38
CA HIS A 168 26.81 17.95 3.04
C HIS A 168 25.38 17.87 2.48
N PRO A 169 24.73 18.99 2.09
CA PRO A 169 23.32 19.03 1.69
C PRO A 169 23.01 18.21 0.44
N HIS A 170 24.03 17.86 -0.36
CA HIS A 170 23.90 17.01 -1.54
C HIS A 170 24.11 15.51 -1.23
N GLY A 171 24.37 15.18 0.05
CA GLY A 171 24.65 13.82 0.52
C GLY A 171 26.13 13.44 0.46
N ILE A 172 26.44 12.30 1.04
CA ILE A 172 27.78 11.73 1.12
C ILE A 172 27.81 10.41 0.38
N ASP A 173 28.77 10.24 -0.53
CA ASP A 173 29.06 8.98 -1.20
C ASP A 173 30.00 8.15 -0.31
N LEU A 174 29.51 7.03 0.17
CA LEU A 174 30.23 6.07 1.04
C LEU A 174 30.90 4.96 0.24
N GLY A 175 30.95 5.10 -1.07
CA GLY A 175 31.63 4.19 -1.98
C GLY A 175 30.71 3.19 -2.70
N PRO A 176 31.30 2.33 -3.55
CA PRO A 176 30.57 1.37 -4.34
C PRO A 176 29.92 0.28 -3.50
N LEU A 177 28.85 -0.30 -4.00
CA LEU A 177 28.27 -1.51 -3.45
C LEU A 177 29.29 -2.65 -3.57
N ARG A 178 29.41 -3.46 -2.51
CA ARG A 178 30.27 -4.65 -2.49
C ARG A 178 29.41 -5.89 -2.27
N PRO A 179 29.71 -7.00 -2.95
CA PRO A 179 29.04 -8.27 -2.66
C PRO A 179 29.20 -8.63 -1.19
N ASN A 180 28.09 -8.87 -0.51
CA ASN A 180 28.08 -9.18 0.93
C ASN A 180 27.09 -10.28 1.30
N LEU A 181 26.70 -11.13 0.34
CA LEU A 181 25.74 -12.21 0.56
C LEU A 181 26.26 -13.25 1.55
N ALA A 182 27.49 -13.76 1.32
CA ALA A 182 28.04 -14.86 2.12
C ALA A 182 28.04 -14.57 3.65
N PRO A 183 28.56 -13.42 4.15
CA PRO A 183 28.55 -13.14 5.58
C PRO A 183 27.14 -12.85 6.15
N ARG A 184 26.14 -12.64 5.29
CA ARG A 184 24.75 -12.40 5.70
C ARG A 184 23.91 -13.67 5.79
N LEU A 185 24.37 -14.78 5.23
CA LEU A 185 23.67 -16.05 5.35
C LEU A 185 23.68 -16.54 6.81
N LYS A 186 22.47 -16.85 7.32
CA LYS A 186 22.27 -17.30 8.71
C LYS A 186 21.91 -18.79 8.79
N THR A 187 21.83 -19.47 7.65
CA THR A 187 21.66 -20.92 7.60
C THR A 187 22.87 -21.63 8.19
N ALA A 188 22.67 -22.77 8.85
CA ALA A 188 23.75 -23.50 9.52
C ALA A 188 24.89 -23.92 8.57
N ASP A 189 24.55 -24.22 7.32
CA ASP A 189 25.49 -24.58 6.26
C ASP A 189 25.96 -23.39 5.42
N GLN A 190 25.54 -22.17 5.75
CA GLN A 190 25.81 -20.92 5.02
C GLN A 190 25.45 -21.00 3.53
N ARG A 191 24.41 -21.74 3.19
CA ARG A 191 23.88 -21.89 1.82
C ARG A 191 22.48 -21.31 1.71
N ILE A 192 22.12 -20.90 0.49
CA ILE A 192 20.76 -20.53 0.16
C ILE A 192 19.93 -21.82 0.03
N GLN A 193 18.87 -21.94 0.82
CA GLN A 193 17.89 -23.02 0.70
C GLN A 193 16.92 -22.68 -0.43
N ALA A 194 17.23 -23.16 -1.63
CA ALA A 194 16.44 -22.84 -2.82
C ALA A 194 15.11 -23.62 -2.92
N ALA A 195 14.97 -24.73 -2.19
CA ALA A 195 13.79 -25.58 -2.18
C ALA A 195 13.40 -25.94 -0.73
N PRO A 196 12.92 -24.97 0.07
CA PRO A 196 12.42 -25.30 1.41
C PRO A 196 11.25 -26.28 1.34
N PRO A 197 11.17 -27.28 2.22
CA PRO A 197 10.10 -28.29 2.21
C PRO A 197 8.70 -27.70 2.11
N LEU A 198 8.42 -26.64 2.88
CA LEU A 198 7.14 -25.94 2.86
C LEU A 198 6.69 -25.52 1.45
N PHE A 199 7.59 -24.97 0.63
CA PHE A 199 7.27 -24.56 -0.74
C PHE A 199 7.20 -25.76 -1.70
N VAL A 200 8.03 -26.78 -1.48
CA VAL A 200 8.01 -28.01 -2.29
C VAL A 200 6.69 -28.76 -2.09
N ASP A 201 6.23 -28.86 -0.85
CA ASP A 201 4.96 -29.52 -0.52
C ASP A 201 3.77 -28.76 -1.13
N ASP A 202 3.83 -27.43 -1.17
CA ASP A 202 2.77 -26.60 -1.77
C ASP A 202 2.68 -26.72 -3.30
N LEU A 203 3.69 -27.24 -3.99
CA LEU A 203 3.62 -27.53 -5.43
C LEU A 203 2.52 -28.50 -5.78
N GLN A 204 2.15 -29.41 -4.89
CA GLN A 204 1.02 -30.34 -5.10
C GLN A 204 -0.30 -29.57 -5.22
N ARG A 205 -0.53 -28.57 -4.34
CA ARG A 205 -1.70 -27.71 -4.40
C ARG A 205 -1.69 -26.86 -5.68
N PHE A 206 -0.54 -26.32 -6.06
CA PHE A 206 -0.39 -25.56 -7.30
C PHE A 206 -0.70 -26.42 -8.53
N ALA A 207 -0.17 -27.63 -8.61
CA ALA A 207 -0.42 -28.55 -9.71
C ALA A 207 -1.89 -29.01 -9.83
N ALA A 208 -2.61 -29.00 -8.71
CA ALA A 208 -4.03 -29.34 -8.66
C ALA A 208 -4.98 -28.19 -9.04
N GLN A 209 -4.46 -26.96 -9.23
CA GLN A 209 -5.30 -25.83 -9.62
C GLN A 209 -5.86 -26.02 -11.04
N PRO A 210 -7.17 -25.85 -11.24
CA PRO A 210 -7.75 -25.94 -12.57
C PRO A 210 -7.23 -24.80 -13.46
N LEU A 211 -6.95 -25.10 -14.70
CA LEU A 211 -6.69 -24.08 -15.70
C LEU A 211 -7.96 -23.24 -15.95
N PRO A 212 -7.82 -21.96 -16.34
CA PRO A 212 -8.96 -21.15 -16.70
C PRO A 212 -9.82 -21.84 -17.77
N ALA A 213 -11.14 -21.77 -17.64
CA ALA A 213 -12.06 -22.32 -18.61
C ALA A 213 -11.87 -21.62 -19.98
N SER A 214 -12.16 -22.35 -21.06
CA SER A 214 -12.11 -21.76 -22.41
C SER A 214 -13.04 -20.55 -22.51
N GLY A 215 -12.52 -19.42 -23.00
CA GLY A 215 -13.25 -18.16 -23.10
C GLY A 215 -13.35 -17.35 -21.81
N GLN A 216 -12.84 -17.86 -20.68
CA GLN A 216 -12.74 -17.11 -19.42
C GLN A 216 -11.76 -15.97 -19.56
N LEU A 217 -12.16 -14.78 -19.06
CA LEU A 217 -11.25 -13.65 -18.93
C LEU A 217 -10.63 -13.62 -17.53
N LEU A 218 -9.35 -13.26 -17.49
CA LEU A 218 -8.62 -13.02 -16.24
C LEU A 218 -8.31 -11.55 -16.09
N LEU A 219 -8.71 -10.96 -14.96
CA LEU A 219 -8.42 -9.58 -14.61
C LEU A 219 -7.02 -9.47 -14.00
N ILE A 220 -6.25 -8.50 -14.49
CA ILE A 220 -5.00 -8.04 -13.86
C ILE A 220 -5.09 -6.55 -13.53
N GLY A 221 -4.45 -6.16 -12.43
CA GLY A 221 -4.28 -4.75 -12.06
C GLY A 221 -3.21 -4.09 -12.93
N ARG A 222 -3.38 -2.77 -13.19
CA ARG A 222 -2.38 -1.96 -13.89
C ARG A 222 -1.91 -0.81 -13.02
N ARG A 223 -0.60 -0.70 -12.85
CA ARG A 223 0.06 0.40 -12.12
C ARG A 223 0.41 1.53 -13.07
N HIS A 224 0.42 2.75 -12.56
CA HIS A 224 0.80 3.92 -13.35
C HIS A 224 1.65 4.88 -12.52
N VAL A 225 2.72 5.41 -13.10
CA VAL A 225 3.70 6.27 -12.39
C VAL A 225 3.07 7.57 -11.81
N ARG A 226 1.98 8.05 -12.40
CA ARG A 226 1.27 9.26 -11.95
C ARG A 226 0.18 9.00 -10.93
N SER A 227 0.03 7.78 -10.45
CA SER A 227 -1.02 7.39 -9.51
C SER A 227 -0.50 7.22 -8.09
N ASN A 228 0.67 6.60 -7.89
CA ASN A 228 1.19 6.19 -6.58
C ASN A 228 0.06 5.62 -5.70
N ASN A 229 -0.49 4.45 -6.08
CA ASN A 229 -1.79 3.95 -5.65
C ASN A 229 -2.91 4.95 -6.02
N SER A 230 -3.52 5.64 -5.07
CA SER A 230 -4.55 6.66 -5.28
C SER A 230 -4.10 8.09 -4.93
N TRP A 231 -2.96 8.25 -4.31
CA TRP A 231 -2.51 9.50 -3.69
C TRP A 231 -2.39 10.66 -4.66
N MET A 232 -1.91 10.40 -5.87
CA MET A 232 -1.66 11.44 -6.88
C MET A 232 -2.90 11.81 -7.69
N HIS A 233 -4.04 11.13 -7.49
CA HIS A 233 -5.25 11.39 -8.25
C HIS A 233 -5.90 12.73 -7.90
N ASN A 234 -5.67 13.26 -6.71
CA ASN A 234 -6.16 14.59 -6.33
C ASN A 234 -5.23 15.73 -6.76
N TYR A 235 -4.36 15.50 -7.74
CA TYR A 235 -3.40 16.47 -8.25
C TYR A 235 -3.66 16.75 -9.74
N HIS A 236 -4.20 17.92 -10.06
CA HIS A 236 -4.62 18.27 -11.42
C HIS A 236 -3.52 18.04 -12.46
N ARG A 237 -2.26 18.42 -12.16
CA ARG A 237 -1.12 18.24 -13.09
C ARG A 237 -0.86 16.76 -13.43
N LEU A 238 -1.17 15.85 -12.51
CA LEU A 238 -0.90 14.42 -12.67
C LEU A 238 -2.07 13.67 -13.32
N VAL A 239 -3.31 14.13 -13.15
CA VAL A 239 -4.51 13.48 -13.73
C VAL A 239 -4.93 14.05 -15.08
N LYS A 240 -4.49 15.27 -15.43
CA LYS A 240 -4.82 15.88 -16.73
C LYS A 240 -4.30 15.06 -17.93
N GLY A 241 -4.92 15.23 -19.08
CA GLY A 241 -4.52 14.63 -20.36
C GLY A 241 -5.45 13.49 -20.78
N LYS A 242 -4.94 12.51 -21.51
CA LYS A 242 -5.75 11.39 -22.02
C LYS A 242 -6.36 10.60 -20.88
N PRO A 243 -7.62 10.12 -21.01
CA PRO A 243 -8.23 9.19 -20.06
C PRO A 243 -7.32 7.98 -19.84
N ARG A 244 -7.14 7.59 -18.56
CA ARG A 244 -6.29 6.45 -18.19
C ARG A 244 -7.08 5.35 -17.50
N HIS A 245 -8.31 5.69 -17.12
CA HIS A 245 -9.18 4.76 -16.44
C HIS A 245 -10.07 4.06 -17.45
N GLN A 246 -9.50 3.05 -18.12
CA GLN A 246 -10.17 2.21 -19.11
C GLN A 246 -9.78 0.75 -18.87
N LEU A 247 -10.69 -0.17 -19.16
CA LEU A 247 -10.43 -1.60 -19.21
C LEU A 247 -9.70 -1.91 -20.53
N LEU A 248 -8.44 -2.32 -20.47
CA LEU A 248 -7.74 -2.78 -21.68
C LEU A 248 -8.15 -4.22 -22.00
N MET A 249 -8.47 -4.49 -23.26
CA MET A 249 -8.89 -5.79 -23.75
C MET A 249 -8.31 -6.05 -25.14
N HIS A 250 -7.93 -7.30 -25.42
CA HIS A 250 -7.43 -7.66 -26.75
C HIS A 250 -8.56 -7.56 -27.81
N PRO A 251 -8.28 -7.08 -29.05
CA PRO A 251 -9.29 -6.94 -30.10
C PRO A 251 -10.08 -8.23 -30.41
N ARG A 252 -9.42 -9.39 -30.39
CA ARG A 252 -10.08 -10.70 -30.57
C ARG A 252 -11.12 -11.00 -29.47
N ASP A 253 -10.83 -10.59 -28.23
CA ASP A 253 -11.76 -10.81 -27.12
C ASP A 253 -12.95 -9.86 -27.18
N LEU A 254 -12.74 -8.63 -27.69
CA LEU A 254 -13.82 -7.69 -28.00
C LEU A 254 -14.74 -8.25 -29.09
N GLU A 255 -14.16 -8.64 -30.23
CA GLU A 255 -14.91 -9.20 -31.35
C GLU A 255 -15.71 -10.45 -30.96
N GLY A 256 -15.08 -11.38 -30.24
CA GLY A 256 -15.71 -12.61 -29.78
C GLY A 256 -16.88 -12.40 -28.81
N ARG A 257 -17.03 -11.19 -28.26
CA ARG A 257 -18.13 -10.78 -27.35
C ARG A 257 -19.08 -9.76 -27.96
N GLY A 258 -18.87 -9.38 -29.22
CA GLY A 258 -19.68 -8.33 -29.89
C GLY A 258 -19.48 -6.95 -29.24
N LEU A 259 -18.35 -6.68 -28.62
CA LEU A 259 -18.02 -5.40 -28.02
C LEU A 259 -17.17 -4.55 -28.96
N VAL A 260 -17.25 -3.23 -28.83
CA VAL A 260 -16.47 -2.29 -29.64
C VAL A 260 -15.58 -1.40 -28.78
N ASP A 261 -14.50 -0.90 -29.36
CA ASP A 261 -13.60 0.05 -28.70
C ASP A 261 -14.35 1.30 -28.24
N GLY A 262 -14.06 1.77 -27.03
CA GLY A 262 -14.73 2.91 -26.41
C GLY A 262 -16.12 2.62 -25.81
N GLN A 263 -16.63 1.40 -25.95
CA GLN A 263 -17.95 1.03 -25.40
C GLN A 263 -17.91 0.97 -23.86
N ARG A 264 -19.02 1.32 -23.23
CA ARG A 264 -19.22 1.07 -21.80
C ARG A 264 -19.56 -0.40 -21.58
N VAL A 265 -18.79 -1.05 -20.71
CA VAL A 265 -18.93 -2.47 -20.37
C VAL A 265 -19.12 -2.66 -18.88
N ARG A 266 -19.82 -3.73 -18.51
CA ARG A 266 -19.90 -4.22 -17.15
C ARG A 266 -18.91 -5.35 -16.96
N VAL A 267 -18.04 -5.19 -15.97
CA VAL A 267 -17.09 -6.21 -15.52
C VAL A 267 -17.63 -6.80 -14.23
N ARG A 268 -17.79 -8.12 -14.17
CA ARG A 268 -18.32 -8.83 -13.02
C ARG A 268 -17.33 -9.89 -12.52
N SER A 269 -17.17 -9.99 -11.22
CA SER A 269 -16.48 -11.08 -10.53
C SER A 269 -17.41 -11.78 -9.54
N ARG A 270 -16.89 -12.71 -8.75
CA ARG A 270 -17.63 -13.32 -7.64
C ARG A 270 -18.14 -12.31 -6.61
N VAL A 271 -17.38 -11.25 -6.34
CA VAL A 271 -17.63 -10.34 -5.21
C VAL A 271 -18.35 -9.06 -5.61
N GLY A 272 -18.33 -8.68 -6.88
CA GLY A 272 -18.96 -7.44 -7.31
C GLY A 272 -18.93 -7.20 -8.80
N SER A 273 -19.45 -6.02 -9.18
CA SER A 273 -19.42 -5.55 -10.56
C SER A 273 -19.11 -4.06 -10.64
N VAL A 274 -18.45 -3.65 -11.73
CA VAL A 274 -18.17 -2.25 -12.04
C VAL A 274 -18.47 -1.98 -13.52
N GLU A 275 -18.78 -0.72 -13.84
CA GLU A 275 -18.98 -0.28 -15.22
C GLU A 275 -17.85 0.66 -15.63
N VAL A 276 -17.23 0.37 -16.76
CA VAL A 276 -16.06 1.10 -17.24
C VAL A 276 -16.04 1.12 -18.77
N GLU A 277 -15.38 2.11 -19.35
CA GLU A 277 -15.10 2.15 -20.78
C GLU A 277 -14.02 1.11 -21.12
N VAL A 278 -14.25 0.31 -22.17
CA VAL A 278 -13.26 -0.63 -22.70
C VAL A 278 -12.40 0.05 -23.77
N ALA A 279 -11.11 -0.25 -23.78
CA ALA A 279 -10.19 0.18 -24.82
C ALA A 279 -9.50 -1.01 -25.45
N ALA A 280 -9.54 -1.07 -26.78
CA ALA A 280 -8.85 -2.10 -27.56
C ALA A 280 -7.34 -1.92 -27.46
N SER A 281 -6.62 -3.01 -27.15
CA SER A 281 -5.16 -2.99 -27.07
C SER A 281 -4.57 -4.32 -27.55
N SER A 282 -3.79 -4.27 -28.63
CA SER A 282 -3.04 -5.44 -29.12
C SER A 282 -1.86 -5.82 -28.21
N GLU A 283 -1.51 -4.98 -27.23
CA GLU A 283 -0.51 -5.29 -26.22
C GLU A 283 -1.05 -6.25 -25.14
N MET A 284 -2.39 -6.37 -25.04
CA MET A 284 -3.01 -7.33 -24.12
C MET A 284 -2.93 -8.75 -24.70
N MET A 285 -2.68 -9.72 -23.85
CA MET A 285 -2.80 -11.13 -24.21
C MET A 285 -4.28 -11.50 -24.34
N PRO A 286 -4.70 -12.26 -25.37
CA PRO A 286 -6.06 -12.80 -25.44
C PRO A 286 -6.42 -13.59 -24.16
N GLY A 287 -7.64 -13.41 -23.66
CA GLY A 287 -8.10 -13.97 -22.40
C GLY A 287 -7.71 -13.15 -21.14
N VAL A 288 -6.98 -12.04 -21.30
CA VAL A 288 -6.59 -11.17 -20.17
C VAL A 288 -7.12 -9.76 -20.36
N VAL A 289 -7.69 -9.20 -19.30
CA VAL A 289 -8.15 -7.81 -19.25
C VAL A 289 -7.45 -7.06 -18.14
N SER A 290 -7.19 -5.76 -18.33
CA SER A 290 -6.44 -4.96 -17.36
C SER A 290 -7.18 -3.71 -16.94
N LEU A 291 -7.37 -3.53 -15.63
CA LEU A 291 -7.98 -2.34 -15.05
C LEU A 291 -6.97 -1.59 -14.16
N PRO A 292 -6.89 -0.25 -14.24
CA PRO A 292 -5.94 0.50 -13.44
C PRO A 292 -6.31 0.49 -11.95
N HIS A 293 -5.28 0.34 -11.12
CA HIS A 293 -5.36 0.36 -9.67
C HIS A 293 -5.50 1.78 -9.10
N GLY A 294 -6.16 1.91 -7.95
CA GLY A 294 -6.20 3.14 -7.15
C GLY A 294 -7.32 4.11 -7.51
N TRP A 295 -8.22 3.76 -8.42
CA TRP A 295 -9.40 4.53 -8.79
C TRP A 295 -10.64 4.10 -7.98
N GLY A 296 -11.73 4.88 -8.08
CA GLY A 296 -12.99 4.61 -7.37
C GLY A 296 -13.43 5.75 -6.46
N HIS A 297 -13.13 7.01 -6.84
CA HIS A 297 -13.32 8.21 -6.03
C HIS A 297 -14.76 8.76 -5.99
N ALA A 298 -15.74 8.08 -6.62
CA ALA A 298 -17.13 8.51 -6.64
C ALA A 298 -17.92 8.20 -5.34
N ARG A 299 -17.27 7.62 -4.34
CA ARG A 299 -17.93 7.20 -3.10
C ARG A 299 -18.48 8.39 -2.33
N PRO A 300 -19.70 8.30 -1.73
CA PRO A 300 -20.27 9.37 -0.91
C PRO A 300 -19.33 9.75 0.25
N GLY A 301 -19.28 11.04 0.59
CA GLY A 301 -18.46 11.54 1.70
C GLY A 301 -16.98 11.78 1.41
N VAL A 302 -16.46 11.30 0.28
CA VAL A 302 -15.08 11.60 -0.16
C VAL A 302 -14.95 13.09 -0.51
N GLN A 303 -13.90 13.74 0.00
CA GLN A 303 -13.65 15.18 -0.20
C GLN A 303 -12.38 15.45 -1.04
N LEU A 304 -12.17 14.65 -2.08
CA LEU A 304 -11.07 14.76 -3.04
C LEU A 304 -11.60 15.40 -4.33
N ALA A 305 -11.70 16.73 -4.39
CA ALA A 305 -12.40 17.44 -5.47
C ALA A 305 -11.89 17.09 -6.87
N ILE A 306 -10.56 17.03 -7.06
CA ILE A 306 -9.95 16.73 -8.38
C ILE A 306 -10.08 15.24 -8.70
N ALA A 307 -9.85 14.35 -7.76
CA ALA A 307 -9.99 12.91 -7.97
C ALA A 307 -11.45 12.53 -8.28
N ARG A 308 -12.41 13.14 -7.59
CA ARG A 308 -13.86 12.93 -7.85
C ARG A 308 -14.31 13.37 -9.23
N ALA A 309 -13.72 14.43 -9.79
CA ALA A 309 -14.02 14.88 -11.15
C ALA A 309 -13.59 13.85 -12.21
N GLN A 310 -12.73 12.92 -11.87
CA GLN A 310 -12.25 11.82 -12.71
C GLN A 310 -12.31 10.50 -11.94
N ALA A 311 -13.42 10.22 -11.29
CA ALA A 311 -13.53 9.22 -10.23
C ALA A 311 -13.10 7.81 -10.62
N GLY A 312 -13.43 7.35 -11.82
CA GLY A 312 -13.21 5.96 -12.23
C GLY A 312 -13.93 4.95 -11.32
N VAL A 313 -13.56 3.68 -11.45
CA VAL A 313 -14.05 2.58 -10.60
C VAL A 313 -12.89 1.83 -9.97
N SER A 314 -13.11 1.23 -8.79
CA SER A 314 -12.09 0.47 -8.10
C SER A 314 -11.94 -0.94 -8.68
N ALA A 315 -10.73 -1.29 -9.11
CA ALA A 315 -10.40 -2.67 -9.47
C ALA A 315 -10.58 -3.61 -8.27
N ASN A 316 -10.43 -3.11 -7.04
CA ASN A 316 -10.57 -3.90 -5.82
C ASN A 316 -12.04 -4.10 -5.38
N ASP A 317 -13.00 -3.51 -6.05
CA ASP A 317 -14.41 -3.92 -5.94
C ASP A 317 -14.69 -5.25 -6.67
N LEU A 318 -13.71 -5.73 -7.45
CA LEU A 318 -13.76 -7.01 -8.18
C LEU A 318 -12.84 -8.07 -7.57
N THR A 319 -11.80 -7.69 -6.82
CA THR A 319 -10.85 -8.64 -6.24
C THR A 319 -11.45 -9.38 -5.06
N ASP A 320 -11.20 -10.69 -5.01
CA ASP A 320 -11.80 -11.60 -4.05
C ASP A 320 -10.92 -11.76 -2.81
N GLU A 321 -11.46 -11.45 -1.64
CA GLU A 321 -10.78 -11.60 -0.35
C GLU A 321 -10.43 -13.05 0.01
N ARG A 322 -11.08 -14.03 -0.65
CA ARG A 322 -10.80 -15.46 -0.45
C ARG A 322 -9.69 -15.97 -1.36
N HIS A 323 -9.29 -15.17 -2.35
CA HIS A 323 -8.22 -15.53 -3.27
C HIS A 323 -6.88 -15.08 -2.68
N LEU A 324 -6.24 -16.02 -1.97
CA LEU A 324 -5.04 -15.79 -1.17
C LEU A 324 -3.91 -16.73 -1.61
N ASP A 325 -2.69 -16.24 -1.47
CA ASP A 325 -1.53 -17.13 -1.33
C ASP A 325 -1.55 -17.76 0.07
N LEU A 326 -1.77 -19.06 0.14
CA LEU A 326 -1.96 -19.76 1.42
C LEU A 326 -0.72 -19.79 2.30
N LEU A 327 0.48 -19.66 1.73
CA LEU A 327 1.72 -19.67 2.50
C LEU A 327 2.02 -18.32 3.14
N SER A 328 1.75 -17.23 2.45
CA SER A 328 2.03 -15.87 2.95
C SER A 328 0.80 -15.14 3.49
N GLY A 329 -0.41 -15.58 3.16
CA GLY A 329 -1.66 -14.87 3.44
C GLY A 329 -1.88 -13.63 2.55
N ASN A 330 -1.01 -13.37 1.57
CA ASN A 330 -1.17 -12.23 0.68
C ASN A 330 -2.38 -12.41 -0.24
N ALA A 331 -3.13 -11.33 -0.44
CA ALA A 331 -4.20 -11.31 -1.42
C ALA A 331 -3.67 -11.47 -2.83
N ALA A 332 -4.25 -12.37 -3.61
CA ALA A 332 -3.98 -12.51 -5.03
C ALA A 332 -4.86 -11.51 -5.81
N LEU A 333 -4.30 -10.35 -6.13
CA LEU A 333 -5.00 -9.24 -6.79
C LEU A 333 -4.97 -9.32 -8.33
N ASN A 334 -4.37 -10.36 -8.89
CA ASN A 334 -4.23 -10.60 -10.32
C ASN A 334 -4.64 -12.02 -10.70
N GLY A 335 -5.01 -12.22 -11.96
CA GLY A 335 -5.45 -13.53 -12.44
C GLY A 335 -6.86 -13.90 -11.98
N LEU A 336 -7.70 -12.91 -11.66
CA LEU A 336 -9.06 -13.12 -11.16
C LEU A 336 -10.01 -13.41 -12.31
N PRO A 337 -10.83 -14.48 -12.23
CA PRO A 337 -11.87 -14.74 -13.19
C PRO A 337 -12.92 -13.62 -13.22
N VAL A 338 -13.17 -13.09 -14.41
CA VAL A 338 -14.19 -12.06 -14.62
C VAL A 338 -15.01 -12.33 -15.89
N GLU A 339 -16.21 -11.78 -15.90
CA GLU A 339 -17.09 -11.69 -17.08
C GLU A 339 -17.12 -10.23 -17.53
N VAL A 340 -17.15 -10.01 -18.84
CA VAL A 340 -17.26 -8.69 -19.45
C VAL A 340 -18.36 -8.72 -20.48
N GLU A 341 -19.35 -7.84 -20.33
CA GLU A 341 -20.53 -7.72 -21.20
C GLU A 341 -20.85 -6.22 -21.46
N ALA A 342 -21.67 -5.93 -22.43
CA ALA A 342 -22.19 -4.57 -22.63
C ALA A 342 -22.95 -4.10 -21.37
N ALA A 343 -22.74 -2.81 -20.96
CA ALA A 343 -23.38 -2.22 -19.79
C ALA A 343 -24.83 -1.81 -20.06
#